data_57c9f8c75eb362bcb7ef148a24979756
#
_entry.id   57c9f8c75eb362bcb7ef148a24979756
#
_cell.length_a   1.000
_cell.length_b   1.000
_cell.length_c   1.000
_cell.angle_alpha   90.00
_cell.angle_beta   90.00
_cell.angle_gamma   90.00
#
_symmetry.space_group_name_H-M   'P 1'
#
loop_
_entity.id
_entity.type
_entity.pdbx_description
1 polymer ?
#
loop_
_entity_poly.entity_id
_entity_poly.type
_entity_poly.pdbx_seq_one_letter_code
_entity_poly.pdbx_strand_id
1 'polypeptide(L)'
;MQRAAVGAAGLALVLGTAVTASAQVVHSIGFGAGIFSLRTLDARDIDDVLVENLNTLSFDIKDFRGGLVFGDWAMTFNDRVELALSGGYYRRTVPSVYTDFINNNGREIEQDLRLQVVPMSAIVRFLPVGRANKAQPYLGGGVSALRWRYSEIGEFVDFNNNFAVFRDRYIANGTTLAPVVLGGLRLPLGGDVYALNTEFRYQFGSGDLGANSGFLTEKIDLSGLNFTVGFQIRF
;
A
#
# COMPACT_ATOMS: atom_id res chain seq x y z
N MET A 1 -15.13 7.16 -38.86
CA MET A 1 -15.11 5.73 -38.49
C MET A 1 -13.69 5.23 -38.60
N GLN A 2 -12.95 5.18 -37.47
CA GLN A 2 -11.65 4.50 -37.41
C GLN A 2 -11.54 3.85 -36.03
N ARG A 3 -11.57 2.53 -36.01
CA ARG A 3 -11.47 1.72 -34.80
C ARG A 3 -10.00 1.60 -34.42
N ALA A 4 -9.62 2.09 -33.24
CA ALA A 4 -8.32 1.82 -32.64
C ALA A 4 -8.34 0.43 -32.03
N ALA A 5 -7.46 -0.45 -32.50
CA ALA A 5 -7.23 -1.78 -31.94
C ALA A 5 -6.34 -1.66 -30.70
N VAL A 6 -6.87 -2.07 -29.54
CA VAL A 6 -6.10 -2.24 -28.30
C VAL A 6 -5.36 -3.58 -28.40
N GLY A 7 -4.04 -3.50 -28.51
CA GLY A 7 -3.16 -4.66 -28.51
C GLY A 7 -3.03 -5.23 -27.09
N ALA A 8 -3.57 -6.43 -26.86
CA ALA A 8 -3.33 -7.22 -25.67
C ALA A 8 -1.91 -7.80 -25.74
N ALA A 9 -0.99 -7.31 -24.94
CA ALA A 9 0.32 -7.92 -24.74
C ALA A 9 0.15 -9.20 -23.91
N GLY A 10 0.15 -10.35 -24.59
CA GLY A 10 0.13 -11.66 -23.97
C GLY A 10 1.44 -11.94 -23.22
N LEU A 11 1.36 -12.12 -21.92
CA LEU A 11 2.45 -12.64 -21.10
C LEU A 11 2.61 -14.13 -21.41
N ALA A 12 3.56 -14.48 -22.28
CA ALA A 12 3.90 -15.85 -22.58
C ALA A 12 4.63 -16.47 -21.39
N LEU A 13 3.92 -17.30 -20.62
CA LEU A 13 4.49 -18.15 -19.58
C LEU A 13 5.25 -19.28 -20.25
N VAL A 14 6.57 -19.16 -20.37
CA VAL A 14 7.45 -20.25 -20.83
C VAL A 14 7.55 -21.25 -19.68
N LEU A 15 6.74 -22.30 -19.74
CA LEU A 15 6.89 -23.52 -18.94
C LEU A 15 8.07 -24.33 -19.47
N GLY A 16 9.27 -24.02 -18.99
CA GLY A 16 10.46 -24.84 -19.23
C GLY A 16 10.29 -26.23 -18.61
N THR A 17 10.60 -27.27 -19.37
CA THR A 17 10.58 -28.67 -18.97
C THR A 17 11.34 -28.93 -17.69
N ALA A 18 10.64 -29.42 -16.67
CA ALA A 18 11.20 -29.76 -15.37
C ALA A 18 12.17 -30.93 -15.49
N VAL A 19 13.45 -30.68 -15.26
CA VAL A 19 14.40 -31.72 -14.85
C VAL A 19 13.98 -32.17 -13.47
N THR A 20 13.65 -33.44 -13.28
CA THR A 20 13.25 -34.06 -12.03
C THR A 20 14.46 -34.21 -11.08
N ALA A 21 14.94 -33.09 -10.52
CA ALA A 21 15.52 -33.09 -9.20
C ALA A 21 14.34 -32.86 -8.25
N SER A 22 14.10 -33.73 -7.31
CA SER A 22 13.09 -33.53 -6.26
C SER A 22 13.53 -32.32 -5.43
N ALA A 23 13.22 -31.14 -5.90
CA ALA A 23 13.43 -29.90 -5.20
C ALA A 23 12.49 -29.96 -3.99
N GLN A 24 13.03 -30.20 -2.80
CA GLN A 24 12.27 -30.17 -1.57
C GLN A 24 11.72 -28.75 -1.42
N VAL A 25 10.40 -28.60 -1.56
CA VAL A 25 9.72 -27.32 -1.33
C VAL A 25 9.86 -26.98 0.15
N VAL A 26 10.45 -25.86 0.46
CA VAL A 26 10.60 -25.36 1.84
C VAL A 26 9.55 -24.29 2.07
N HIS A 27 8.78 -24.47 3.12
CA HIS A 27 7.79 -23.51 3.55
C HIS A 27 8.36 -22.57 4.61
N SER A 28 7.84 -21.36 4.67
CA SER A 28 8.16 -20.41 5.72
C SER A 28 6.98 -19.51 6.04
N ILE A 29 6.89 -19.12 7.30
CA ILE A 29 5.93 -18.12 7.78
C ILE A 29 6.73 -16.96 8.36
N GLY A 30 6.38 -15.75 7.95
CA GLY A 30 6.95 -14.51 8.42
C GLY A 30 5.92 -13.61 9.07
N PHE A 31 6.36 -12.81 10.01
CA PHE A 31 5.57 -11.74 10.60
C PHE A 31 6.47 -10.60 11.03
N GLY A 32 5.93 -9.39 11.04
CA GLY A 32 6.71 -8.22 11.42
C GLY A 32 5.90 -6.94 11.39
N ALA A 33 6.64 -5.86 11.52
CA ALA A 33 6.10 -4.53 11.51
C ALA A 33 6.98 -3.58 10.68
N GLY A 34 6.45 -2.43 10.35
CA GLY A 34 7.16 -1.45 9.57
C GLY A 34 6.43 -0.13 9.49
N ILE A 35 6.79 0.63 8.49
CA ILE A 35 6.22 1.94 8.22
C ILE A 35 5.72 1.96 6.78
N PHE A 36 4.50 2.43 6.59
CA PHE A 36 3.95 2.81 5.29
C PHE A 36 4.00 4.33 5.14
N SER A 37 4.42 4.80 3.96
CA SER A 37 4.39 6.20 3.57
C SER A 37 3.73 6.32 2.20
N LEU A 38 2.71 7.15 2.11
CA LEU A 38 2.13 7.51 0.82
C LEU A 38 3.17 8.20 -0.07
N ARG A 39 2.96 8.15 -1.37
CA ARG A 39 3.72 8.91 -2.38
C ARG A 39 3.64 10.42 -2.06
N THR A 40 4.74 11.13 -2.25
CA THR A 40 4.84 12.58 -1.96
C THR A 40 3.94 13.41 -2.87
N LEU A 41 3.61 14.62 -2.45
CA LEU A 41 2.72 15.55 -3.16
C LEU A 41 3.12 15.74 -4.63
N ASP A 42 4.39 16.00 -4.91
CA ASP A 42 4.90 16.29 -6.27
C ASP A 42 4.71 15.14 -7.26
N ALA A 43 4.44 13.94 -6.78
CA ALA A 43 4.25 12.75 -7.60
C ALA A 43 2.77 12.33 -7.71
N ARG A 44 1.85 13.01 -7.02
CA ARG A 44 0.41 12.70 -7.03
C ARG A 44 -0.30 13.43 -8.17
N ASP A 45 -1.41 12.84 -8.64
CA ASP A 45 -2.24 13.45 -9.68
C ASP A 45 -3.10 14.58 -9.07
N ILE A 46 -3.46 15.56 -9.88
CA ILE A 46 -4.26 16.72 -9.45
C ILE A 46 -5.69 16.34 -9.06
N ASP A 47 -6.21 15.24 -9.58
CA ASP A 47 -7.54 14.70 -9.27
C ASP A 47 -7.57 13.78 -8.04
N ASP A 48 -6.50 13.77 -7.25
CA ASP A 48 -6.42 13.06 -5.98
C ASP A 48 -7.05 13.87 -4.84
N VAL A 49 -7.92 13.25 -4.09
CA VAL A 49 -8.64 13.88 -2.97
C VAL A 49 -7.74 14.53 -1.93
N LEU A 50 -6.55 13.95 -1.65
CA LEU A 50 -5.62 14.55 -0.70
C LEU A 50 -4.96 15.81 -1.26
N VAL A 51 -4.74 15.88 -2.58
CA VAL A 51 -4.21 17.07 -3.26
C VAL A 51 -5.26 18.17 -3.27
N GLU A 52 -6.50 17.84 -3.62
CA GLU A 52 -7.59 18.82 -3.64
C GLU A 52 -7.91 19.36 -2.24
N ASN A 53 -7.88 18.51 -1.23
CA ASN A 53 -8.08 18.93 0.16
C ASN A 53 -7.01 19.94 0.64
N LEU A 54 -5.79 19.92 0.13
CA LEU A 54 -4.75 20.90 0.47
C LEU A 54 -5.06 22.33 -0.02
N ASN A 55 -6.02 22.49 -0.94
CA ASN A 55 -6.49 23.81 -1.36
C ASN A 55 -7.32 24.53 -0.27
N THR A 56 -7.88 23.75 0.66
CA THR A 56 -8.79 24.30 1.70
C THR A 56 -8.39 23.91 3.13
N LEU A 57 -7.67 22.79 3.29
CA LEU A 57 -7.27 22.26 4.58
C LEU A 57 -5.75 22.33 4.78
N SER A 58 -5.34 22.60 6.00
CA SER A 58 -3.95 22.61 6.45
C SER A 58 -3.59 21.24 7.05
N PHE A 59 -2.78 20.45 6.34
CA PHE A 59 -2.14 19.21 6.78
C PHE A 59 -0.96 18.88 5.85
N ASP A 60 -0.14 17.88 6.17
CA ASP A 60 0.92 17.38 5.27
C ASP A 60 0.58 15.92 4.86
N ILE A 61 0.73 15.58 3.59
CA ILE A 61 0.61 14.19 3.10
C ILE A 61 1.56 13.24 3.84
N LYS A 62 2.71 13.75 4.29
CA LYS A 62 3.66 12.99 5.12
C LYS A 62 3.08 12.57 6.48
N ASP A 63 2.06 13.25 6.98
CA ASP A 63 1.40 12.91 8.25
C ASP A 63 0.63 11.59 8.16
N PHE A 64 0.31 11.15 6.93
CA PHE A 64 -0.20 9.79 6.68
C PHE A 64 0.87 8.71 6.82
N ARG A 65 2.15 9.05 7.08
CA ARG A 65 3.14 8.04 7.45
C ARG A 65 2.73 7.37 8.76
N GLY A 66 2.66 6.04 8.77
CA GLY A 66 2.19 5.31 9.93
C GLY A 66 2.67 3.87 10.01
N GLY A 67 2.45 3.27 11.18
CA GLY A 67 2.79 1.88 11.43
C GLY A 67 2.01 0.92 10.54
N LEU A 68 2.70 -0.12 10.08
CA LEU A 68 2.17 -1.25 9.31
C LEU A 68 2.57 -2.54 10.04
N VAL A 69 1.64 -3.46 10.19
CA VAL A 69 1.92 -4.85 10.58
C VAL A 69 1.66 -5.77 9.39
N PHE A 70 2.43 -6.85 9.30
CA PHE A 70 2.28 -7.79 8.19
C PHE A 70 2.58 -9.21 8.60
N GLY A 71 2.07 -10.16 7.81
CA GLY A 71 2.44 -11.56 7.82
C GLY A 71 2.57 -12.08 6.40
N ASP A 72 3.44 -13.05 6.20
CA ASP A 72 3.61 -13.73 4.92
C ASP A 72 3.80 -15.24 5.10
N TRP A 73 3.35 -15.97 4.10
CA TRP A 73 3.66 -17.39 3.92
C TRP A 73 4.36 -17.54 2.58
N ALA A 74 5.51 -18.19 2.59
CA ALA A 74 6.29 -18.35 1.39
C ALA A 74 6.68 -19.81 1.14
N MET A 75 6.73 -20.17 -0.14
CA MET A 75 7.18 -21.46 -0.67
C MET A 75 8.41 -21.23 -1.52
N THR A 76 9.51 -21.85 -1.15
CA THR A 76 10.75 -21.85 -1.92
C THR A 76 10.82 -23.11 -2.77
N PHE A 77 10.79 -22.97 -4.08
CA PHE A 77 10.80 -24.10 -5.03
C PHE A 77 12.20 -24.59 -5.35
N ASN A 78 13.17 -23.69 -5.30
CA ASN A 78 14.60 -23.98 -5.47
C ASN A 78 15.38 -22.97 -4.65
N ASP A 79 16.72 -23.02 -4.67
CA ASP A 79 17.55 -22.12 -3.88
C ASP A 79 17.38 -20.64 -4.21
N ARG A 80 16.71 -20.27 -5.30
CA ARG A 80 16.66 -18.90 -5.81
C ARG A 80 15.28 -18.35 -6.05
N VAL A 81 14.23 -19.17 -6.12
CA VAL A 81 12.88 -18.69 -6.44
C VAL A 81 11.91 -19.04 -5.33
N GLU A 82 11.20 -18.03 -4.90
CA GLU A 82 10.21 -18.12 -3.81
C GLU A 82 8.89 -17.47 -4.25
N LEU A 83 7.77 -18.17 -4.01
CA LEU A 83 6.43 -17.60 -4.09
C LEU A 83 5.96 -17.24 -2.70
N ALA A 84 5.48 -16.02 -2.50
CA ALA A 84 4.98 -15.54 -1.22
C ALA A 84 3.55 -15.01 -1.33
N LEU A 85 2.72 -15.38 -0.36
CA LEU A 85 1.43 -14.76 -0.10
C LEU A 85 1.55 -13.93 1.18
N SER A 86 1.22 -12.65 1.11
CA SER A 86 1.34 -11.76 2.26
C SER A 86 0.07 -10.96 2.50
N GLY A 87 -0.19 -10.65 3.78
CA GLY A 87 -1.24 -9.75 4.21
C GLY A 87 -0.71 -8.73 5.19
N GLY A 88 -1.33 -7.55 5.23
CA GLY A 88 -0.93 -6.49 6.15
C GLY A 88 -2.10 -5.65 6.62
N TYR A 89 -1.83 -4.76 7.55
CA TYR A 89 -2.78 -3.79 8.07
C TYR A 89 -2.10 -2.46 8.36
N TYR A 90 -2.64 -1.41 7.77
CA TYR A 90 -2.25 -0.03 8.01
C TYR A 90 -3.49 0.80 8.29
N ARG A 91 -3.39 1.74 9.24
CA ARG A 91 -4.39 2.76 9.52
C ARG A 91 -3.74 4.02 10.08
N ARG A 92 -4.15 5.17 9.56
CA ARG A 92 -3.69 6.48 10.05
C ARG A 92 -4.86 7.46 10.05
N THR A 93 -4.90 8.33 11.05
CA THR A 93 -5.76 9.50 11.12
C THR A 93 -4.87 10.74 11.17
N VAL A 94 -5.16 11.70 10.34
CA VAL A 94 -4.46 12.99 10.23
C VAL A 94 -5.47 14.08 10.56
N PRO A 95 -5.28 14.83 11.66
CA PRO A 95 -6.11 16.00 11.94
C PRO A 95 -5.77 17.11 10.94
N SER A 96 -6.77 17.84 10.54
CA SER A 96 -6.66 18.98 9.62
C SER A 96 -7.61 20.09 10.04
N VAL A 97 -7.28 21.32 9.67
CA VAL A 97 -8.10 22.52 9.93
C VAL A 97 -8.29 23.30 8.63
N TYR A 98 -9.40 24.01 8.49
CA TYR A 98 -9.56 24.93 7.35
C TYR A 98 -8.56 26.08 7.44
N THR A 99 -7.90 26.41 6.30
CA THR A 99 -6.85 27.43 6.24
C THR A 99 -7.44 28.84 6.34
N ASP A 100 -8.52 29.11 5.60
CA ASP A 100 -9.06 30.47 5.39
C ASP A 100 -10.41 30.69 6.12
N PHE A 101 -10.89 29.71 6.87
CA PHE A 101 -12.19 29.75 7.52
C PHE A 101 -12.09 29.46 9.02
N ILE A 102 -12.77 30.28 9.79
CA ILE A 102 -12.98 30.08 11.23
C ILE A 102 -14.49 30.06 11.53
N ASN A 103 -14.89 29.30 12.52
CA ASN A 103 -16.26 29.27 12.97
C ASN A 103 -16.71 30.64 13.53
N ASN A 104 -18.00 30.96 13.53
CA ASN A 104 -18.57 32.21 14.06
C ASN A 104 -18.21 32.50 15.52
N ASN A 105 -17.83 31.49 16.29
CA ASN A 105 -17.36 31.60 17.67
C ASN A 105 -15.84 31.83 17.81
N GLY A 106 -15.11 32.00 16.67
CA GLY A 106 -13.65 32.18 16.64
C GLY A 106 -12.83 30.90 16.79
N ARG A 107 -13.46 29.70 16.74
CA ARG A 107 -12.77 28.42 16.81
C ARG A 107 -12.42 27.94 15.42
N GLU A 108 -11.30 27.20 15.30
CA GLU A 108 -10.93 26.51 14.08
C GLU A 108 -12.00 25.46 13.69
N ILE A 109 -12.16 25.25 12.39
CA ILE A 109 -13.04 24.24 11.81
C ILE A 109 -12.18 23.01 11.56
N GLU A 110 -12.41 21.95 12.32
CA GLU A 110 -11.54 20.77 12.40
C GLU A 110 -12.12 19.57 11.66
N GLN A 111 -11.26 18.84 10.96
CA GLN A 111 -11.57 17.57 10.32
C GLN A 111 -10.50 16.51 10.61
N ASP A 112 -10.92 15.27 10.73
CA ASP A 112 -10.08 14.08 10.77
C ASP A 112 -10.08 13.39 9.41
N LEU A 113 -8.94 13.38 8.73
CA LEU A 113 -8.71 12.60 7.51
C LEU A 113 -8.18 11.22 7.91
N ARG A 114 -8.90 10.17 7.56
CA ARG A 114 -8.53 8.81 7.97
C ARG A 114 -8.38 7.89 6.77
N LEU A 115 -7.22 7.25 6.67
CA LEU A 115 -6.93 6.22 5.68
C LEU A 115 -6.62 4.89 6.37
N GLN A 116 -7.26 3.83 5.89
CA GLN A 116 -6.99 2.44 6.25
C GLN A 116 -6.72 1.65 4.98
N VAL A 117 -5.69 0.81 4.99
CA VAL A 117 -5.34 -0.09 3.87
C VAL A 117 -5.01 -1.48 4.42
N VAL A 118 -5.62 -2.50 3.80
CA VAL A 118 -5.36 -3.92 4.07
C VAL A 118 -4.84 -4.52 2.77
N PRO A 119 -3.52 -4.57 2.56
CA PRO A 119 -2.93 -5.21 1.38
C PRO A 119 -2.95 -6.73 1.52
N MET A 120 -3.32 -7.43 0.45
CA MET A 120 -3.18 -8.87 0.27
C MET A 120 -2.43 -9.11 -1.03
N SER A 121 -1.24 -9.71 -0.98
CA SER A 121 -0.33 -9.75 -2.13
C SER A 121 0.11 -11.18 -2.47
N ALA A 122 0.23 -11.44 -3.77
CA ALA A 122 0.93 -12.60 -4.33
C ALA A 122 2.19 -12.11 -5.03
N ILE A 123 3.35 -12.64 -4.61
CA ILE A 123 4.66 -12.10 -4.94
C ILE A 123 5.60 -13.23 -5.32
N VAL A 124 6.38 -13.03 -6.37
CA VAL A 124 7.54 -13.86 -6.70
C VAL A 124 8.79 -13.14 -6.27
N ARG A 125 9.65 -13.81 -5.48
CA ARG A 125 10.95 -13.31 -5.04
C ARG A 125 12.06 -14.12 -5.71
N PHE A 126 13.12 -13.43 -6.13
CA PHE A 126 14.34 -14.01 -6.67
C PHE A 126 15.52 -13.71 -5.73
N LEU A 127 16.24 -14.75 -5.32
CA LEU A 127 17.41 -14.70 -4.46
C LEU A 127 18.67 -14.91 -5.32
N PRO A 128 19.38 -13.86 -5.75
CA PRO A 128 20.49 -13.98 -6.69
C PRO A 128 21.66 -14.81 -6.15
N VAL A 129 21.89 -14.77 -4.85
CA VAL A 129 22.98 -15.52 -4.20
C VAL A 129 22.53 -16.89 -3.67
N GLY A 130 21.25 -17.22 -3.81
CA GLY A 130 20.67 -18.44 -3.27
C GLY A 130 20.49 -18.43 -1.75
N ARG A 131 19.91 -19.51 -1.23
CA ARG A 131 19.47 -19.66 0.14
C ARG A 131 20.57 -20.10 1.12
N ALA A 132 21.66 -20.68 0.63
CA ALA A 132 22.73 -21.22 1.47
C ALA A 132 23.66 -20.14 2.09
N ASN A 133 23.49 -18.88 1.71
CA ASN A 133 24.35 -17.79 2.16
C ASN A 133 23.86 -17.18 3.48
N LYS A 134 24.83 -16.65 4.27
CA LYS A 134 24.54 -15.94 5.54
C LYS A 134 23.74 -14.66 5.36
N ALA A 135 23.86 -14.02 4.19
CA ALA A 135 23.05 -12.88 3.78
C ALA A 135 22.37 -13.22 2.46
N GLN A 136 21.07 -13.11 2.44
CA GLN A 136 20.21 -13.50 1.31
C GLN A 136 19.45 -12.27 0.79
N PRO A 137 20.11 -11.43 -0.04
CA PRO A 137 19.40 -10.38 -0.74
C PRO A 137 18.39 -10.98 -1.69
N TYR A 138 17.25 -10.31 -1.88
CA TYR A 138 16.24 -10.70 -2.84
C TYR A 138 15.58 -9.49 -3.48
N LEU A 139 15.11 -9.70 -4.69
CA LEU A 139 14.25 -8.78 -5.44
C LEU A 139 12.97 -9.52 -5.79
N GLY A 140 11.89 -8.78 -5.96
CA GLY A 140 10.63 -9.42 -6.31
C GLY A 140 9.61 -8.45 -6.86
N GLY A 141 8.54 -9.06 -7.34
CA GLY A 141 7.39 -8.33 -7.84
C GLY A 141 6.14 -9.20 -7.82
N GLY A 142 5.01 -8.55 -7.97
CA GLY A 142 3.73 -9.24 -7.95
C GLY A 142 2.55 -8.29 -8.01
N VAL A 143 1.43 -8.76 -7.48
CA VAL A 143 0.17 -8.01 -7.44
C VAL A 143 -0.38 -8.02 -6.03
N SER A 144 -0.92 -6.90 -5.60
CA SER A 144 -1.62 -6.71 -4.33
C SER A 144 -3.07 -6.32 -4.57
N ALA A 145 -3.99 -6.97 -3.88
CA ALA A 145 -5.36 -6.48 -3.70
C ALA A 145 -5.36 -5.56 -2.47
N LEU A 146 -5.48 -4.27 -2.70
CA LEU A 146 -5.55 -3.26 -1.65
C LEU A 146 -7.02 -3.05 -1.26
N ARG A 147 -7.47 -3.63 -0.17
CA ARG A 147 -8.75 -3.25 0.43
C ARG A 147 -8.53 -1.97 1.23
N TRP A 148 -9.18 -0.89 0.84
CA TRP A 148 -8.98 0.42 1.44
C TRP A 148 -10.29 1.03 1.93
N ARG A 149 -10.18 1.97 2.87
CA ARG A 149 -11.25 2.84 3.34
C ARG A 149 -10.64 4.21 3.62
N TYR A 150 -11.24 5.23 3.03
CA TYR A 150 -10.95 6.62 3.30
C TYR A 150 -12.17 7.29 3.93
N SER A 151 -11.95 8.22 4.85
CA SER A 151 -13.04 9.00 5.45
C SER A 151 -12.57 10.36 5.93
N GLU A 152 -13.46 11.34 5.77
CA GLU A 152 -13.36 12.70 6.30
C GLU A 152 -14.47 12.89 7.31
N ILE A 153 -14.12 13.28 8.52
CA ILE A 153 -15.05 13.33 9.66
C ILE A 153 -14.79 14.60 10.43
N GLY A 154 -15.80 15.44 10.62
CA GLY A 154 -15.65 16.65 11.39
C GLY A 154 -16.60 17.76 10.99
N GLU A 155 -16.10 18.97 11.00
CA GLU A 155 -16.83 20.17 10.61
C GLU A 155 -16.50 20.55 9.18
N PHE A 156 -17.50 20.90 8.40
CA PHE A 156 -17.41 21.26 6.98
C PHE A 156 -18.01 22.63 6.74
N VAL A 157 -17.48 23.32 5.72
CA VAL A 157 -18.01 24.63 5.28
C VAL A 157 -18.87 24.43 4.05
N ASP A 158 -20.15 24.88 4.12
CA ASP A 158 -21.02 24.92 2.96
C ASP A 158 -20.80 26.22 2.18
N PHE A 159 -20.02 26.12 1.09
CA PHE A 159 -19.71 27.25 0.22
C PHE A 159 -20.93 27.82 -0.52
N ASN A 160 -22.02 27.05 -0.62
CA ASN A 160 -23.24 27.45 -1.31
C ASN A 160 -24.28 28.07 -0.37
N ASN A 161 -24.09 27.95 0.94
CA ASN A 161 -25.03 28.41 1.97
C ASN A 161 -24.35 29.36 2.97
N ASN A 162 -23.87 30.50 2.45
CA ASN A 162 -23.26 31.57 3.27
C ASN A 162 -22.17 31.09 4.24
N PHE A 163 -21.35 30.12 3.81
CA PHE A 163 -20.27 29.50 4.58
C PHE A 163 -20.73 28.90 5.92
N ALA A 164 -21.95 28.37 5.94
CA ALA A 164 -22.48 27.71 7.14
C ALA A 164 -21.63 26.50 7.51
N VAL A 165 -21.24 26.41 8.77
CA VAL A 165 -20.49 25.27 9.30
C VAL A 165 -21.48 24.20 9.75
N PHE A 166 -21.26 22.97 9.27
CA PHE A 166 -22.06 21.79 9.64
C PHE A 166 -21.14 20.60 9.96
N ARG A 167 -21.67 19.63 10.69
CA ARG A 167 -20.95 18.38 10.97
C ARG A 167 -21.44 17.27 10.08
N ASP A 168 -20.48 16.54 9.48
CA ASP A 168 -20.78 15.38 8.64
C ASP A 168 -19.65 14.36 8.67
N ARG A 169 -19.86 13.29 7.91
CA ARG A 169 -18.94 12.17 7.76
C ARG A 169 -19.03 11.58 6.36
N TYR A 170 -18.01 11.82 5.56
CA TYR A 170 -17.88 11.22 4.23
C TYR A 170 -17.01 9.97 4.29
N ILE A 171 -17.45 8.89 3.65
CA ILE A 171 -16.76 7.59 3.67
C ILE A 171 -16.82 6.97 2.30
N ALA A 172 -15.63 6.59 1.79
CA ALA A 172 -15.49 5.70 0.65
C ALA A 172 -14.65 4.48 1.02
N ASN A 173 -14.90 3.38 0.35
CA ASN A 173 -14.14 2.15 0.51
C ASN A 173 -14.16 1.35 -0.79
N GLY A 174 -13.14 0.55 -1.01
CA GLY A 174 -13.05 -0.25 -2.21
C GLY A 174 -11.93 -1.29 -2.13
N THR A 175 -11.74 -1.97 -3.24
CA THR A 175 -10.61 -2.89 -3.45
C THR A 175 -9.99 -2.58 -4.81
N THR A 176 -8.68 -2.35 -4.82
CA THR A 176 -7.91 -1.99 -6.01
C THR A 176 -6.80 -3.00 -6.21
N LEU A 177 -6.60 -3.47 -7.44
CA LEU A 177 -5.42 -4.27 -7.81
C LEU A 177 -4.25 -3.33 -8.08
N ALA A 178 -3.13 -3.59 -7.42
CA ALA A 178 -1.93 -2.76 -7.43
C ALA A 178 -0.70 -3.60 -7.78
N PRO A 179 0.03 -3.29 -8.85
CA PRO A 179 1.36 -3.82 -9.06
C PRO A 179 2.27 -3.50 -7.87
N VAL A 180 3.16 -4.45 -7.55
CA VAL A 180 4.10 -4.31 -6.44
C VAL A 180 5.49 -4.70 -6.90
N VAL A 181 6.49 -3.91 -6.52
CA VAL A 181 7.91 -4.23 -6.65
C VAL A 181 8.56 -4.17 -5.28
N LEU A 182 9.54 -5.02 -5.04
CA LEU A 182 10.18 -5.07 -3.74
C LEU A 182 11.64 -5.52 -3.82
N GLY A 183 12.38 -5.20 -2.78
CA GLY A 183 13.72 -5.69 -2.54
C GLY A 183 13.96 -5.80 -1.04
N GLY A 184 14.74 -6.78 -0.64
CA GLY A 184 14.99 -7.01 0.77
C GLY A 184 16.25 -7.80 1.04
N LEU A 185 16.51 -7.98 2.31
CA LEU A 185 17.62 -8.76 2.83
C LEU A 185 17.09 -9.69 3.93
N ARG A 186 17.46 -10.96 3.82
CA ARG A 186 17.18 -11.97 4.81
C ARG A 186 18.49 -12.42 5.45
N LEU A 187 18.51 -12.48 6.77
CA LEU A 187 19.65 -12.88 7.58
C LEU A 187 19.28 -14.12 8.43
N PRO A 188 19.72 -15.34 8.03
CA PRO A 188 19.53 -16.54 8.85
C PRO A 188 20.19 -16.39 10.22
N LEU A 189 19.50 -16.86 11.26
CA LEU A 189 19.96 -16.78 12.66
C LEU A 189 20.25 -18.21 13.17
N GLY A 190 21.53 -18.55 13.26
CA GLY A 190 21.98 -19.78 13.92
C GLY A 190 21.46 -21.08 13.28
N GLY A 191 21.34 -21.13 11.97
CA GLY A 191 20.83 -22.26 11.21
C GLY A 191 19.80 -21.84 10.14
N ASP A 192 19.12 -22.81 9.55
CA ASP A 192 18.19 -22.54 8.44
C ASP A 192 16.72 -22.30 8.88
N VAL A 193 16.40 -22.47 10.16
CA VAL A 193 15.03 -22.41 10.68
C VAL A 193 14.56 -20.98 10.87
N TYR A 194 15.40 -20.12 11.43
CA TYR A 194 15.04 -18.75 11.80
C TYR A 194 15.78 -17.72 10.95
N ALA A 195 15.10 -16.64 10.60
CA ALA A 195 15.74 -15.53 9.92
C ALA A 195 15.11 -14.19 10.30
N LEU A 196 15.94 -13.13 10.31
CA LEU A 196 15.47 -11.75 10.25
C LEU A 196 15.29 -11.36 8.80
N ASN A 197 14.24 -10.57 8.52
CA ASN A 197 13.92 -10.09 7.19
C ASN A 197 13.72 -8.57 7.20
N THR A 198 14.34 -7.87 6.26
CA THR A 198 14.08 -6.46 6.00
C THR A 198 13.62 -6.31 4.56
N GLU A 199 12.56 -5.56 4.31
CA GLU A 199 12.00 -5.41 2.97
C GLU A 199 11.56 -3.98 2.71
N PHE A 200 11.95 -3.45 1.54
CA PHE A 200 11.37 -2.27 0.91
C PHE A 200 10.40 -2.72 -0.16
N ARG A 201 9.19 -2.21 -0.11
CA ARG A 201 8.13 -2.56 -1.06
C ARG A 201 7.46 -1.27 -1.55
N TYR A 202 7.38 -1.11 -2.86
CA TYR A 202 6.60 -0.05 -3.48
C TYR A 202 5.36 -0.63 -4.16
N GLN A 203 4.20 -0.06 -3.89
CA GLN A 203 2.92 -0.41 -4.50
C GLN A 203 2.39 0.75 -5.35
N PHE A 204 1.76 0.42 -6.47
CA PHE A 204 1.12 1.37 -7.37
C PHE A 204 -0.39 1.14 -7.33
N GLY A 205 -1.16 2.05 -6.73
CA GLY A 205 -2.60 1.84 -6.59
C GLY A 205 -3.37 3.15 -6.57
N SER A 206 -4.58 3.13 -7.14
CA SER A 206 -5.53 4.24 -7.07
C SER A 206 -6.90 3.69 -6.71
N GLY A 207 -7.61 4.33 -5.79
CA GLY A 207 -8.97 4.01 -5.41
C GLY A 207 -9.96 4.97 -6.05
N ASP A 208 -11.17 4.47 -6.35
CA ASP A 208 -12.31 5.26 -6.82
C ASP A 208 -13.24 5.54 -5.64
N LEU A 209 -13.40 6.81 -5.30
CA LEU A 209 -14.26 7.28 -4.20
C LEU A 209 -15.75 7.32 -4.61
N GLY A 210 -16.03 7.39 -5.92
CA GLY A 210 -17.36 7.47 -6.49
C GLY A 210 -17.91 8.90 -6.62
N ALA A 211 -18.57 9.17 -7.76
CA ALA A 211 -19.07 10.50 -8.16
C ALA A 211 -20.07 11.15 -7.18
N ASN A 212 -20.76 10.37 -6.36
CA ASN A 212 -21.78 10.88 -5.43
C ASN A 212 -21.40 10.66 -3.95
N SER A 213 -20.12 10.53 -3.67
CA SER A 213 -19.62 10.21 -2.34
C SER A 213 -19.48 11.41 -1.39
N GLY A 214 -19.63 12.64 -1.95
CA GLY A 214 -19.49 13.90 -1.22
C GLY A 214 -18.05 14.39 -1.05
N PHE A 215 -17.06 13.68 -1.59
CA PHE A 215 -15.67 14.14 -1.65
C PHE A 215 -15.48 15.16 -2.78
N LEU A 216 -14.42 15.99 -2.66
CA LEU A 216 -14.09 17.02 -3.67
C LEU A 216 -13.67 16.41 -5.02
N THR A 217 -13.08 15.21 -5.01
CA THR A 217 -12.69 14.47 -6.22
C THR A 217 -13.09 13.00 -6.11
N GLU A 218 -13.04 12.28 -7.23
CA GLU A 218 -13.45 10.88 -7.31
C GLU A 218 -12.31 9.89 -7.08
N LYS A 219 -11.06 10.33 -6.88
CA LYS A 219 -9.90 9.45 -6.78
C LYS A 219 -9.09 9.66 -5.52
N ILE A 220 -8.48 8.57 -5.05
CA ILE A 220 -7.46 8.59 -4.01
C ILE A 220 -6.24 7.78 -4.47
N ASP A 221 -5.05 8.37 -4.41
CA ASP A 221 -3.80 7.68 -4.71
C ASP A 221 -3.32 6.91 -3.46
N LEU A 222 -3.25 5.59 -3.61
CA LEU A 222 -2.82 4.64 -2.59
C LEU A 222 -1.38 4.16 -2.81
N SER A 223 -0.70 4.73 -3.82
CA SER A 223 0.70 4.41 -4.10
C SER A 223 1.60 4.85 -2.96
N GLY A 224 2.60 4.04 -2.66
CA GLY A 224 3.49 4.36 -1.56
C GLY A 224 4.55 3.31 -1.29
N LEU A 225 5.45 3.68 -0.39
CA LEU A 225 6.58 2.88 0.04
C LEU A 225 6.31 2.26 1.41
N ASN A 226 6.54 0.95 1.52
CA ASN A 226 6.62 0.23 2.79
C ASN A 226 8.08 -0.08 3.09
N PHE A 227 8.50 0.15 4.32
CA PHE A 227 9.71 -0.43 4.89
C PHE A 227 9.31 -1.31 6.07
N THR A 228 9.73 -2.58 6.05
CA THR A 228 9.35 -3.55 7.07
C THR A 228 10.55 -4.31 7.60
N VAL A 229 10.46 -4.69 8.87
CA VAL A 229 11.38 -5.61 9.55
C VAL A 229 10.53 -6.73 10.16
N GLY A 230 10.95 -7.96 9.97
CA GLY A 230 10.20 -9.12 10.41
C GLY A 230 11.07 -10.31 10.78
N PHE A 231 10.41 -11.28 11.36
CA PHE A 231 10.99 -12.57 11.73
C PHE A 231 10.34 -13.65 10.87
N GLN A 232 11.13 -14.61 10.41
CA GLN A 232 10.69 -15.70 9.56
C GLN A 232 11.09 -17.04 10.18
N ILE A 233 10.18 -18.00 10.12
CA ILE A 233 10.35 -19.39 10.55
C ILE A 233 10.20 -20.28 9.32
N ARG A 234 11.15 -21.18 9.09
CA ARG A 234 11.15 -22.17 7.99
C ARG A 234 10.89 -23.57 8.54
N PHE A 235 10.20 -24.37 7.74
CA PHE A 235 9.86 -25.77 8.08
C PHE A 235 9.65 -26.61 6.81
#